data_4faef010a659df4388bde43b5b1df916
#
_entry.id   4faef010a659df4388bde43b5b1df916
#
_cell.length_a   1.000
_cell.length_b   1.000
_cell.length_c   1.000
_cell.angle_alpha   90.00
_cell.angle_beta   90.00
_cell.angle_gamma   90.00
#
_symmetry.space_group_name_H-M   'P 1'
#
loop_
_entity.id
_entity.type
_entity.pdbx_description
1 polymer ?
#
loop_
_entity_poly.entity_id
_entity_poly.type
_entity_poly.pdbx_seq_one_letter_code
_entity_poly.pdbx_strand_id
1 'polypeptide(L)'
;MTKTRKIINDPVFGFLSIPDGVLFEILQHPYMQRLNRIRQLGLSFFVYPGAMHSRFLHSLGAMHLMHEAITSLREKGVDISDNEATAAMAAILLHDVGHGPFSHVFEEAGMLPEGTNHEDISLRMMYEIRDWFSASQIACPKERAETAAIMELAIRIFKDEYDKHFLHQLISSQLDVDRLDYLCRDSFFCGVTEGSVASARILKMMNVKDGRLVVEAKGIYSVEKFLVARRLMYWQVYLHHTSVAAEQVLIKILTRAKMLVANGVELFASPALKYFLSLGNSSSSALTHTLLTHYAALDDSDLLSAIKAWMSSEDKVLNVLCECFTHRQLFKGKLLEEPLSAEEKEALREQYANRCGVSREDADYFFVEHISTSNTYSEKGEAIDILYKDGSVRDIAEASEMLNMETLTYKPQKIYLFHLK
;
A
#
# COMPACT_ATOMS: atom_id res chain seq x y z
N MET A 1 5.30 -38.06 -4.63
CA MET A 1 4.59 -37.32 -5.68
C MET A 1 5.37 -36.05 -5.92
N THR A 2 5.77 -35.75 -7.15
CA THR A 2 6.40 -34.49 -7.54
C THR A 2 5.39 -33.38 -7.27
N LYS A 3 5.70 -32.49 -6.31
CA LYS A 3 4.86 -31.32 -6.02
C LYS A 3 4.77 -30.51 -7.32
N THR A 4 3.58 -30.40 -7.88
CA THR A 4 3.33 -29.61 -9.09
C THR A 4 3.52 -28.14 -8.73
N ARG A 5 4.43 -27.44 -9.40
CA ARG A 5 4.60 -26.00 -9.22
C ARG A 5 3.74 -25.27 -10.26
N LYS A 6 2.98 -24.30 -9.85
CA LYS A 6 2.35 -23.35 -10.78
C LYS A 6 3.37 -22.31 -11.20
N ILE A 7 3.33 -21.93 -12.47
CA ILE A 7 4.22 -20.89 -13.02
C ILE A 7 3.35 -19.72 -13.46
N ILE A 8 3.72 -18.52 -13.02
CA ILE A 8 3.07 -17.27 -13.40
C ILE A 8 4.11 -16.40 -14.11
N ASN A 9 3.73 -15.81 -15.24
CA ASN A 9 4.56 -14.84 -15.95
C ASN A 9 4.41 -13.47 -15.28
N ASP A 10 5.51 -12.94 -14.77
CA ASP A 10 5.57 -11.60 -14.19
C ASP A 10 6.43 -10.70 -15.10
N PRO A 11 5.96 -9.49 -15.43
CA PRO A 11 6.67 -8.62 -16.37
C PRO A 11 7.98 -8.04 -15.80
N VAL A 12 8.16 -8.07 -14.47
CA VAL A 12 9.33 -7.49 -13.78
C VAL A 12 10.37 -8.58 -13.48
N PHE A 13 9.93 -9.72 -12.94
CA PHE A 13 10.82 -10.79 -12.46
C PHE A 13 10.79 -12.06 -13.32
N GLY A 14 10.01 -12.06 -14.40
CA GLY A 14 9.94 -13.22 -15.31
C GLY A 14 9.04 -14.33 -14.77
N PHE A 15 9.57 -15.55 -14.66
CA PHE A 15 8.77 -16.70 -14.25
C PHE A 15 8.76 -16.86 -12.73
N LEU A 16 7.61 -16.64 -12.12
CA LEU A 16 7.40 -16.89 -10.69
C LEU A 16 6.90 -18.31 -10.47
N SER A 17 7.56 -19.06 -9.60
CA SER A 17 7.15 -20.41 -9.22
C SER A 17 6.36 -20.38 -7.91
N ILE A 18 5.11 -20.83 -7.96
CA ILE A 18 4.23 -20.91 -6.79
C ILE A 18 4.27 -22.35 -6.27
N PRO A 19 4.75 -22.61 -5.04
CA PRO A 19 4.69 -23.93 -4.43
C PRO A 19 3.24 -24.40 -4.24
N ASP A 20 3.00 -25.69 -4.46
CA ASP A 20 1.73 -26.32 -4.09
C ASP A 20 1.51 -26.28 -2.57
N GLY A 21 0.26 -26.40 -2.15
CA GLY A 21 -0.15 -26.43 -0.75
C GLY A 21 -0.63 -25.04 -0.28
N VAL A 22 -0.32 -24.68 0.95
CA VAL A 22 -0.89 -23.51 1.63
C VAL A 22 -0.75 -22.20 0.84
N LEU A 23 0.39 -21.96 0.19
CA LEU A 23 0.60 -20.73 -0.59
C LEU A 23 -0.31 -20.67 -1.83
N PHE A 24 -0.48 -21.79 -2.52
CA PHE A 24 -1.39 -21.85 -3.65
C PHE A 24 -2.86 -21.70 -3.21
N GLU A 25 -3.24 -22.27 -2.08
CA GLU A 25 -4.59 -22.15 -1.54
C GLU A 25 -4.88 -20.72 -1.08
N ILE A 26 -3.90 -20.03 -0.44
CA ILE A 26 -4.01 -18.59 -0.12
C ILE A 26 -4.24 -17.79 -1.40
N LEU A 27 -3.48 -18.05 -2.47
CA LEU A 27 -3.65 -17.36 -3.74
C LEU A 27 -5.06 -17.52 -4.33
N GLN A 28 -5.68 -18.69 -4.14
CA GLN A 28 -7.06 -18.94 -4.61
C GLN A 28 -8.12 -18.32 -3.69
N HIS A 29 -7.75 -17.91 -2.48
CA HIS A 29 -8.72 -17.34 -1.52
C HIS A 29 -9.35 -16.05 -2.05
N PRO A 30 -10.67 -15.83 -1.88
CA PRO A 30 -11.37 -14.63 -2.39
C PRO A 30 -10.73 -13.31 -1.97
N TYR A 31 -10.17 -13.21 -0.75
CA TYR A 31 -9.48 -12.00 -0.28
C TYR A 31 -8.24 -11.68 -1.12
N MET A 32 -7.46 -12.69 -1.51
CA MET A 32 -6.33 -12.49 -2.41
C MET A 32 -6.77 -12.17 -3.84
N GLN A 33 -7.79 -12.90 -4.36
CA GLN A 33 -8.29 -12.67 -5.72
C GLN A 33 -8.90 -11.27 -5.90
N ARG A 34 -9.42 -10.66 -4.84
CA ARG A 34 -9.89 -9.28 -4.83
C ARG A 34 -8.79 -8.29 -5.24
N LEU A 35 -7.54 -8.52 -4.80
CA LEU A 35 -6.40 -7.65 -5.11
C LEU A 35 -6.11 -7.52 -6.62
N ASN A 36 -6.58 -8.43 -7.46
CA ASN A 36 -6.52 -8.26 -8.92
C ASN A 36 -7.31 -7.04 -9.43
N ARG A 37 -8.30 -6.58 -8.67
CA ARG A 37 -9.18 -5.47 -9.03
C ARG A 37 -8.90 -4.18 -8.27
N ILE A 38 -7.79 -4.14 -7.52
CA ILE A 38 -7.30 -2.97 -6.79
C ILE A 38 -5.94 -2.60 -7.36
N ARG A 39 -5.81 -1.37 -7.87
CA ARG A 39 -4.56 -0.85 -8.42
C ARG A 39 -3.54 -0.58 -7.32
N GLN A 40 -2.28 -0.94 -7.58
CA GLN A 40 -1.16 -0.68 -6.67
C GLN A 40 -0.97 0.82 -6.43
N LEU A 41 -0.95 1.62 -7.49
CA LEU A 41 -0.68 3.05 -7.45
C LEU A 41 -1.94 3.92 -7.51
N GLY A 42 -3.09 3.37 -7.14
CA GLY A 42 -4.33 4.14 -7.04
C GLY A 42 -4.61 4.99 -8.29
N LEU A 43 -4.52 6.31 -8.15
CA LEU A 43 -4.85 7.28 -9.20
C LEU A 43 -3.64 7.75 -10.03
N SER A 44 -2.46 7.21 -9.81
CA SER A 44 -1.26 7.61 -10.55
C SER A 44 -1.37 7.36 -12.06
N PHE A 45 -2.30 6.53 -12.52
CA PHE A 45 -2.58 6.33 -13.96
C PHE A 45 -3.02 7.62 -14.67
N PHE A 46 -3.49 8.63 -13.97
CA PHE A 46 -3.77 9.94 -14.55
C PHE A 46 -2.51 10.66 -15.04
N VAL A 47 -1.35 10.29 -14.50
CA VAL A 47 -0.03 10.82 -14.89
C VAL A 47 0.73 9.79 -15.70
N TYR A 48 0.74 8.55 -15.24
CA TYR A 48 1.45 7.42 -15.83
C TYR A 48 0.43 6.40 -16.36
N PRO A 49 0.00 6.49 -17.62
CA PRO A 49 -1.06 5.62 -18.16
C PRO A 49 -0.77 4.12 -18.06
N GLY A 50 0.51 3.73 -17.97
CA GLY A 50 0.95 2.36 -17.74
C GLY A 50 0.79 1.86 -16.30
N ALA A 51 0.55 2.74 -15.32
CA ALA A 51 0.42 2.41 -13.90
C ALA A 51 -0.94 1.73 -13.58
N MET A 52 -1.19 0.60 -14.22
CA MET A 52 -2.43 -0.16 -14.14
C MET A 52 -2.27 -1.52 -13.45
N HIS A 53 -1.08 -1.83 -12.96
CA HIS A 53 -0.81 -3.08 -12.25
C HIS A 53 -1.54 -3.14 -10.91
N SER A 54 -1.90 -4.35 -10.56
CA SER A 54 -2.70 -4.62 -9.36
C SER A 54 -1.84 -4.94 -8.15
N ARG A 55 -2.41 -4.79 -6.95
CA ARG A 55 -1.81 -5.24 -5.70
C ARG A 55 -1.52 -6.74 -5.69
N PHE A 56 -2.31 -7.52 -6.41
CA PHE A 56 -2.06 -8.95 -6.58
C PHE A 56 -0.71 -9.24 -7.23
N LEU A 57 -0.37 -8.50 -8.29
CA LEU A 57 0.96 -8.64 -8.94
C LEU A 57 2.11 -8.27 -8.01
N HIS A 58 1.92 -7.21 -7.22
CA HIS A 58 2.88 -6.80 -6.19
C HIS A 58 3.06 -7.90 -5.13
N SER A 59 1.98 -8.41 -4.55
CA SER A 59 2.04 -9.50 -3.55
C SER A 59 2.76 -10.74 -4.07
N LEU A 60 2.56 -11.11 -5.34
CA LEU A 60 3.26 -12.22 -5.98
C LEU A 60 4.77 -11.95 -6.12
N GLY A 61 5.13 -10.74 -6.56
CA GLY A 61 6.53 -10.36 -6.70
C GLY A 61 7.26 -10.27 -5.36
N ALA A 62 6.63 -9.69 -4.35
CA ALA A 62 7.16 -9.63 -2.99
C ALA A 62 7.37 -11.05 -2.40
N MET A 63 6.41 -11.96 -2.62
CA MET A 63 6.57 -13.39 -2.24
C MET A 63 7.73 -14.05 -2.98
N HIS A 64 7.93 -13.77 -4.26
CA HIS A 64 9.08 -14.27 -5.02
C HIS A 64 10.39 -13.78 -4.43
N LEU A 65 10.50 -12.49 -4.14
CA LEU A 65 11.71 -11.90 -3.53
C LEU A 65 11.95 -12.47 -2.12
N MET A 66 10.90 -12.77 -1.35
CA MET A 66 11.00 -13.45 -0.06
C MET A 66 11.61 -14.85 -0.23
N HIS A 67 11.16 -15.61 -1.22
CA HIS A 67 11.74 -16.93 -1.53
C HIS A 67 13.24 -16.83 -1.87
N GLU A 68 13.62 -15.86 -2.70
CA GLU A 68 15.03 -15.60 -3.08
C GLU A 68 15.87 -15.17 -1.86
N ALA A 69 15.32 -14.30 -1.00
CA ALA A 69 15.97 -13.87 0.26
C ALA A 69 16.25 -15.07 1.18
N ILE A 70 15.23 -15.89 1.45
CA ILE A 70 15.34 -17.08 2.30
C ILE A 70 16.36 -18.07 1.71
N THR A 71 16.31 -18.29 0.40
CA THR A 71 17.27 -19.18 -0.28
C THR A 71 18.70 -18.67 -0.10
N SER A 72 18.92 -17.38 -0.30
CA SER A 72 20.24 -16.75 -0.12
C SER A 72 20.74 -16.81 1.33
N LEU A 73 19.86 -16.61 2.31
CA LEU A 73 20.21 -16.70 3.73
C LEU A 73 20.54 -18.14 4.15
N ARG A 74 19.78 -19.13 3.68
CA ARG A 74 20.07 -20.56 3.91
C ARG A 74 21.42 -20.99 3.30
N GLU A 75 21.75 -20.51 2.09
CA GLU A 75 23.08 -20.75 1.48
C GLU A 75 24.24 -20.23 2.34
N LYS A 76 24.00 -19.22 3.18
CA LYS A 76 24.95 -18.64 4.13
C LYS A 76 24.94 -19.31 5.51
N GLY A 77 24.12 -20.37 5.69
CA GLY A 77 24.04 -21.15 6.93
C GLY A 77 23.07 -20.56 7.97
N VAL A 78 22.20 -19.60 7.59
CA VAL A 78 21.14 -19.13 8.48
C VAL A 78 20.10 -20.23 8.63
N ASP A 79 19.81 -20.60 9.89
CA ASP A 79 18.82 -21.62 10.20
C ASP A 79 17.39 -21.07 9.97
N ILE A 80 16.74 -21.57 8.94
CA ILE A 80 15.34 -21.28 8.59
C ILE A 80 14.70 -22.60 8.18
N SER A 81 13.77 -23.11 8.97
CA SER A 81 13.03 -24.34 8.66
C SER A 81 12.06 -24.15 7.47
N ASP A 82 11.56 -25.24 6.89
CA ASP A 82 10.61 -25.17 5.78
C ASP A 82 9.27 -24.55 6.19
N ASN A 83 8.83 -24.75 7.44
CA ASN A 83 7.64 -24.12 7.98
C ASN A 83 7.82 -22.61 8.15
N GLU A 84 8.97 -22.16 8.65
CA GLU A 84 9.29 -20.73 8.76
C GLU A 84 9.38 -20.07 7.38
N ALA A 85 10.02 -20.73 6.41
CA ALA A 85 10.08 -20.24 5.04
C ALA A 85 8.69 -20.10 4.42
N THR A 86 7.84 -21.09 4.59
CA THR A 86 6.46 -21.05 4.08
C THR A 86 5.63 -19.99 4.78
N ALA A 87 5.78 -19.86 6.11
CA ALA A 87 5.07 -18.83 6.90
C ALA A 87 5.51 -17.42 6.54
N ALA A 88 6.81 -17.16 6.33
CA ALA A 88 7.31 -15.87 5.89
C ALA A 88 6.81 -15.50 4.48
N MET A 89 6.77 -16.49 3.56
CA MET A 89 6.18 -16.31 2.24
C MET A 89 4.66 -16.04 2.31
N ALA A 90 3.93 -16.70 3.22
CA ALA A 90 2.51 -16.43 3.43
C ALA A 90 2.27 -15.04 4.04
N ALA A 91 3.11 -14.62 4.98
CA ALA A 91 3.04 -13.32 5.62
C ALA A 91 3.23 -12.18 4.62
N ILE A 92 4.28 -12.24 3.79
CA ILE A 92 4.50 -11.20 2.76
C ILE A 92 3.45 -11.28 1.64
N LEU A 93 2.93 -12.45 1.30
CA LEU A 93 1.86 -12.57 0.31
C LEU A 93 0.57 -11.87 0.77
N LEU A 94 0.32 -11.87 2.07
CA LEU A 94 -0.90 -11.32 2.69
C LEU A 94 -0.72 -9.93 3.32
N HIS A 95 0.49 -9.35 3.32
CA HIS A 95 0.76 -8.10 4.05
C HIS A 95 -0.17 -6.95 3.64
N ASP A 96 -0.49 -6.87 2.35
CA ASP A 96 -1.32 -5.83 1.72
C ASP A 96 -2.78 -6.26 1.47
N VAL A 97 -3.21 -7.45 1.96
CA VAL A 97 -4.55 -8.00 1.66
C VAL A 97 -5.70 -7.10 2.14
N GLY A 98 -5.45 -6.28 3.14
CA GLY A 98 -6.40 -5.34 3.73
C GLY A 98 -6.52 -3.98 3.02
N HIS A 99 -5.77 -3.72 1.94
CA HIS A 99 -5.94 -2.46 1.22
C HIS A 99 -7.30 -2.35 0.53
N GLY A 100 -7.89 -1.14 0.62
CA GLY A 100 -9.15 -0.79 -0.04
C GLY A 100 -8.98 -0.24 -1.46
N PRO A 101 -10.09 0.08 -2.14
CA PRO A 101 -10.05 0.73 -3.44
C PRO A 101 -9.36 2.08 -3.34
N PHE A 102 -8.46 2.36 -4.29
CA PHE A 102 -7.61 3.55 -4.31
C PHE A 102 -6.83 3.77 -3.00
N SER A 103 -6.55 2.67 -2.29
CA SER A 103 -5.67 2.64 -1.11
C SER A 103 -6.06 3.66 -0.02
N HIS A 104 -5.18 4.60 0.28
CA HIS A 104 -5.37 5.56 1.37
C HIS A 104 -6.55 6.53 1.18
N VAL A 105 -6.98 6.77 -0.05
CA VAL A 105 -8.12 7.67 -0.32
C VAL A 105 -9.40 7.21 0.39
N PHE A 106 -9.67 5.90 0.40
CA PHE A 106 -10.86 5.34 1.06
C PHE A 106 -10.81 5.54 2.59
N GLU A 107 -9.62 5.44 3.18
CA GLU A 107 -9.36 5.71 4.60
C GLU A 107 -9.50 7.21 4.91
N GLU A 108 -8.80 8.07 4.16
CA GLU A 108 -8.81 9.53 4.36
C GLU A 108 -10.19 10.17 4.15
N ALA A 109 -11.01 9.58 3.28
CA ALA A 109 -12.40 10.01 3.09
C ALA A 109 -13.33 9.60 4.26
N GLY A 110 -12.80 8.97 5.32
CA GLY A 110 -13.57 8.55 6.48
C GLY A 110 -14.59 7.45 6.17
N MET A 111 -14.29 6.58 5.19
CA MET A 111 -15.19 5.50 4.80
C MET A 111 -15.07 4.30 5.75
N LEU A 112 -13.99 4.19 6.51
CA LEU A 112 -13.80 3.18 7.56
C LEU A 112 -14.18 3.72 8.95
N PRO A 113 -14.40 2.84 9.94
CA PRO A 113 -14.53 3.25 11.34
C PRO A 113 -13.28 4.01 11.81
N GLU A 114 -13.47 4.97 12.71
CA GLU A 114 -12.38 5.78 13.25
C GLU A 114 -11.29 4.91 13.90
N GLY A 115 -10.03 5.21 13.58
CA GLY A 115 -8.86 4.49 14.08
C GLY A 115 -8.59 3.14 13.41
N THR A 116 -9.34 2.77 12.36
CA THR A 116 -9.11 1.55 11.58
C THR A 116 -8.30 1.88 10.32
N ASN A 117 -7.25 1.12 10.07
CA ASN A 117 -6.41 1.22 8.88
C ASN A 117 -6.34 -0.13 8.13
N HIS A 118 -5.69 -0.12 6.96
CA HIS A 118 -5.53 -1.32 6.13
C HIS A 118 -4.68 -2.42 6.78
N GLU A 119 -3.75 -2.08 7.69
CA GLU A 119 -2.93 -3.07 8.41
C GLU A 119 -3.80 -3.88 9.39
N ASP A 120 -4.71 -3.19 10.13
CA ASP A 120 -5.67 -3.84 11.01
C ASP A 120 -6.58 -4.79 10.23
N ILE A 121 -7.02 -4.36 9.03
CA ILE A 121 -7.85 -5.17 8.13
C ILE A 121 -7.05 -6.35 7.59
N SER A 122 -5.79 -6.15 7.17
CA SER A 122 -4.89 -7.23 6.73
C SER A 122 -4.77 -8.30 7.82
N LEU A 123 -4.45 -7.89 9.02
CA LEU A 123 -4.33 -8.78 10.16
C LEU A 123 -5.64 -9.55 10.42
N ARG A 124 -6.77 -8.86 10.39
CA ARG A 124 -8.08 -9.51 10.58
C ARG A 124 -8.40 -10.51 9.47
N MET A 125 -8.10 -10.19 8.22
CA MET A 125 -8.25 -11.11 7.09
C MET A 125 -7.33 -12.31 7.20
N MET A 126 -6.10 -12.14 7.68
CA MET A 126 -5.19 -13.27 7.95
C MET A 126 -5.74 -14.24 9.00
N TYR A 127 -6.36 -13.73 10.08
CA TYR A 127 -7.06 -14.58 11.05
C TYR A 127 -8.24 -15.33 10.44
N GLU A 128 -9.05 -14.70 9.60
CA GLU A 128 -10.17 -15.37 8.93
C GLU A 128 -9.69 -16.44 7.92
N ILE A 129 -8.60 -16.20 7.21
CA ILE A 129 -7.97 -17.21 6.33
C ILE A 129 -7.47 -18.40 7.16
N ARG A 130 -6.80 -18.17 8.31
CA ARG A 130 -6.39 -19.24 9.23
C ARG A 130 -7.58 -20.08 9.70
N ASP A 131 -8.66 -19.42 10.11
CA ASP A 131 -9.86 -20.08 10.60
C ASP A 131 -10.58 -20.85 9.47
N TRP A 132 -10.56 -20.31 8.24
CA TRP A 132 -11.06 -20.99 7.05
C TRP A 132 -10.28 -22.31 6.77
N PHE A 133 -8.95 -22.29 6.89
CA PHE A 133 -8.13 -23.52 6.79
C PHE A 133 -8.49 -24.54 7.87
N SER A 134 -8.70 -24.07 9.08
CA SER A 134 -9.06 -24.93 10.22
C SER A 134 -10.43 -25.59 10.03
N ALA A 135 -11.37 -24.91 9.38
CA ALA A 135 -12.74 -25.38 9.13
C ALA A 135 -12.91 -26.16 7.83
N SER A 136 -11.91 -26.15 6.92
CA SER A 136 -12.01 -26.75 5.59
C SER A 136 -12.31 -28.25 5.67
N GLN A 137 -13.30 -28.71 4.90
CA GLN A 137 -13.66 -30.14 4.80
C GLN A 137 -12.89 -30.87 3.69
N ILE A 138 -12.12 -30.15 2.88
CA ILE A 138 -11.44 -30.68 1.69
C ILE A 138 -10.16 -31.44 2.09
N ALA A 139 -9.44 -30.95 3.11
CA ALA A 139 -8.21 -31.55 3.59
C ALA A 139 -8.46 -32.53 4.76
N CYS A 140 -7.53 -33.50 4.95
CA CYS A 140 -7.58 -34.36 6.12
C CYS A 140 -7.28 -33.56 7.41
N PRO A 141 -7.71 -34.04 8.60
CA PRO A 141 -7.50 -33.32 9.87
C PRO A 141 -6.04 -32.92 10.15
N LYS A 142 -5.07 -33.76 9.75
CA LYS A 142 -3.64 -33.49 9.93
C LYS A 142 -3.18 -32.32 9.03
N GLU A 143 -3.53 -32.33 7.75
CA GLU A 143 -3.19 -31.28 6.80
C GLU A 143 -3.81 -29.94 7.23
N ARG A 144 -5.05 -29.94 7.74
CA ARG A 144 -5.70 -28.75 8.28
C ARG A 144 -4.92 -28.15 9.45
N ALA A 145 -4.51 -29.00 10.40
CA ALA A 145 -3.74 -28.56 11.56
C ALA A 145 -2.37 -28.00 11.15
N GLU A 146 -1.68 -28.63 10.21
CA GLU A 146 -0.40 -28.16 9.69
C GLU A 146 -0.54 -26.81 8.97
N THR A 147 -1.54 -26.66 8.12
CA THR A 147 -1.81 -25.39 7.40
C THR A 147 -2.21 -24.26 8.34
N ALA A 148 -3.07 -24.54 9.31
CA ALA A 148 -3.45 -23.54 10.33
C ALA A 148 -2.25 -23.12 11.19
N ALA A 149 -1.35 -24.06 11.54
CA ALA A 149 -0.13 -23.74 12.27
C ALA A 149 0.84 -22.87 11.45
N ILE A 150 0.95 -23.09 10.13
CA ILE A 150 1.73 -22.22 9.24
C ILE A 150 1.12 -20.83 9.19
N MET A 151 -0.19 -20.70 9.09
CA MET A 151 -0.88 -19.40 9.11
C MET A 151 -0.71 -18.67 10.44
N GLU A 152 -0.80 -19.38 11.56
CA GLU A 152 -0.53 -18.78 12.88
C GLU A 152 0.90 -18.27 12.99
N LEU A 153 1.88 -19.03 12.48
CA LEU A 153 3.28 -18.60 12.42
C LEU A 153 3.45 -17.38 11.50
N ALA A 154 2.77 -17.35 10.35
CA ALA A 154 2.77 -16.20 9.44
C ALA A 154 2.25 -14.93 10.12
N ILE A 155 1.16 -15.03 10.88
CA ILE A 155 0.59 -13.93 11.65
C ILE A 155 1.59 -13.43 12.71
N ARG A 156 2.25 -14.34 13.44
CA ARG A 156 3.26 -13.98 14.45
C ARG A 156 4.48 -13.30 13.82
N ILE A 157 4.94 -13.77 12.65
CA ILE A 157 6.02 -13.12 11.91
C ILE A 157 5.58 -11.73 11.44
N PHE A 158 4.38 -11.59 10.89
CA PHE A 158 3.82 -10.31 10.44
C PHE A 158 3.73 -9.28 11.59
N LYS A 159 3.34 -9.71 12.78
CA LYS A 159 3.21 -8.87 13.99
C LYS A 159 4.52 -8.62 14.73
N ASP A 160 5.65 -9.15 14.27
CA ASP A 160 6.93 -9.12 15.01
C ASP A 160 6.86 -9.80 16.40
N GLU A 161 6.05 -10.85 16.51
CA GLU A 161 5.86 -11.65 17.73
C GLU A 161 6.56 -13.02 17.66
N TYR A 162 7.50 -13.19 16.72
CA TYR A 162 8.26 -14.41 16.53
C TYR A 162 9.74 -14.23 16.87
N ASP A 163 10.36 -15.22 17.50
CA ASP A 163 11.73 -15.13 18.05
C ASP A 163 12.80 -14.78 16.99
N LYS A 164 12.61 -15.19 15.74
CA LYS A 164 13.49 -14.83 14.62
C LYS A 164 13.04 -13.50 13.99
N HIS A 165 13.34 -12.40 14.67
CA HIS A 165 12.97 -11.05 14.28
C HIS A 165 13.35 -10.70 12.84
N PHE A 166 14.48 -11.20 12.32
CA PHE A 166 14.89 -10.94 10.94
C PHE A 166 13.85 -11.39 9.89
N LEU A 167 12.96 -12.35 10.20
CA LEU A 167 11.88 -12.75 9.30
C LEU A 167 10.83 -11.65 9.18
N HIS A 168 10.53 -10.93 10.26
CA HIS A 168 9.70 -9.73 10.20
C HIS A 168 10.41 -8.61 9.43
N GLN A 169 11.71 -8.39 9.67
CA GLN A 169 12.48 -7.37 8.97
C GLN A 169 12.53 -7.58 7.44
N LEU A 170 12.41 -8.82 6.96
CA LEU A 170 12.25 -9.10 5.53
C LEU A 170 10.89 -8.62 4.98
N ILE A 171 9.85 -8.48 5.83
CA ILE A 171 8.51 -8.02 5.45
C ILE A 171 8.38 -6.51 5.60
N SER A 172 8.80 -5.99 6.76
CA SER A 172 8.62 -4.59 7.14
C SER A 172 9.85 -4.06 7.87
N SER A 173 10.69 -3.36 7.14
CA SER A 173 11.88 -2.66 7.68
C SER A 173 12.23 -1.48 6.76
N GLN A 174 13.41 -0.90 6.87
CA GLN A 174 13.87 0.12 5.94
C GLN A 174 14.39 -0.44 4.62
N LEU A 175 14.76 -1.73 4.59
CA LEU A 175 15.22 -2.46 3.41
C LEU A 175 14.63 -3.88 3.45
N ASP A 176 13.46 -4.04 2.91
CA ASP A 176 12.66 -5.26 2.89
C ASP A 176 12.26 -5.68 1.47
N VAL A 177 11.65 -6.85 1.34
CA VAL A 177 11.25 -7.39 0.03
C VAL A 177 10.02 -6.69 -0.54
N ASP A 178 9.17 -6.10 0.30
CA ASP A 178 8.05 -5.26 -0.11
C ASP A 178 8.57 -4.06 -0.92
N ARG A 179 9.48 -3.27 -0.34
CA ARG A 179 10.10 -2.11 -0.99
C ARG A 179 10.90 -2.48 -2.22
N LEU A 180 11.61 -3.60 -2.19
CA LEU A 180 12.37 -4.08 -3.35
C LEU A 180 11.45 -4.45 -4.52
N ASP A 181 10.27 -5.02 -4.25
CA ASP A 181 9.29 -5.31 -5.31
C ASP A 181 8.68 -4.02 -5.85
N TYR A 182 8.04 -3.21 -4.97
CA TYR A 182 7.26 -2.10 -5.49
C TYR A 182 8.13 -1.05 -6.19
N LEU A 183 9.35 -0.77 -5.74
CA LEU A 183 10.23 0.17 -6.45
C LEU A 183 10.50 -0.29 -7.89
N CYS A 184 10.86 -1.57 -8.08
CA CYS A 184 11.10 -2.10 -9.42
C CYS A 184 9.83 -2.15 -10.25
N ARG A 185 8.74 -2.62 -9.67
CA ARG A 185 7.45 -2.81 -10.34
C ARG A 185 6.81 -1.49 -10.73
N ASP A 186 6.72 -0.55 -9.81
CA ASP A 186 6.13 0.76 -10.07
C ASP A 186 6.94 1.53 -11.11
N SER A 187 8.27 1.48 -11.02
CA SER A 187 9.18 2.04 -12.01
C SER A 187 8.90 1.48 -13.42
N PHE A 188 8.78 0.15 -13.53
CA PHE A 188 8.49 -0.53 -14.79
C PHE A 188 7.14 -0.08 -15.37
N PHE A 189 6.07 -0.14 -14.59
CA PHE A 189 4.72 0.19 -15.07
C PHE A 189 4.49 1.69 -15.28
N CYS A 190 5.18 2.55 -14.53
CA CYS A 190 5.17 4.00 -14.78
C CYS A 190 6.03 4.40 -15.98
N GLY A 191 6.92 3.53 -16.45
CA GLY A 191 7.86 3.85 -17.54
C GLY A 191 8.94 4.85 -17.12
N VAL A 192 9.34 4.84 -15.83
CA VAL A 192 10.42 5.65 -15.29
C VAL A 192 11.62 4.78 -14.90
N THR A 193 12.80 5.35 -14.74
CA THR A 193 14.03 4.59 -14.43
C THR A 193 14.49 4.76 -12.97
N GLU A 194 13.89 5.68 -12.26
CA GLU A 194 14.27 6.09 -10.91
C GLU A 194 14.18 4.96 -9.90
N GLY A 195 13.17 4.08 -10.02
CA GLY A 195 12.97 2.94 -9.14
C GLY A 195 13.75 1.68 -9.53
N SER A 196 14.59 1.74 -10.57
CA SER A 196 15.42 0.60 -10.98
C SER A 196 16.51 0.32 -9.94
N VAL A 197 16.29 -0.67 -9.08
CA VAL A 197 17.24 -1.12 -8.05
C VAL A 197 17.75 -2.53 -8.37
N ALA A 198 18.95 -2.85 -7.89
CA ALA A 198 19.56 -4.16 -8.08
C ALA A 198 19.07 -5.15 -7.00
N SER A 199 17.77 -5.45 -6.97
CA SER A 199 17.14 -6.28 -5.94
C SER A 199 17.84 -7.63 -5.76
N ALA A 200 18.13 -8.36 -6.84
CA ALA A 200 18.85 -9.64 -6.78
C ALA A 200 20.23 -9.51 -6.12
N ARG A 201 20.98 -8.41 -6.35
CA ARG A 201 22.26 -8.19 -5.69
C ARG A 201 22.07 -7.87 -4.20
N ILE A 202 21.09 -7.05 -3.85
CA ILE A 202 20.78 -6.72 -2.45
C ILE A 202 20.45 -8.01 -1.69
N LEU A 203 19.56 -8.86 -2.20
CA LEU A 203 19.21 -10.13 -1.58
C LEU A 203 20.43 -11.05 -1.38
N LYS A 204 21.34 -11.12 -2.36
CA LYS A 204 22.59 -11.89 -2.22
C LYS A 204 23.56 -11.28 -1.21
N MET A 205 23.45 -9.99 -0.89
CA MET A 205 24.27 -9.32 0.15
C MET A 205 23.62 -9.35 1.54
N MET A 206 22.33 -9.66 1.66
CA MET A 206 21.67 -9.85 2.95
C MET A 206 22.28 -10.99 3.73
N ASN A 207 22.36 -10.84 5.04
CA ASN A 207 22.82 -11.85 6.00
C ASN A 207 22.10 -11.64 7.34
N VAL A 208 22.32 -12.52 8.30
CA VAL A 208 21.80 -12.37 9.66
C VAL A 208 22.95 -12.33 10.66
N LYS A 209 22.93 -11.37 11.55
CA LYS A 209 23.87 -11.22 12.66
C LYS A 209 23.11 -10.94 13.95
N ASP A 210 23.35 -11.76 14.97
CA ASP A 210 22.71 -11.63 16.29
C ASP A 210 21.16 -11.53 16.22
N GLY A 211 20.54 -12.34 15.33
CA GLY A 211 19.10 -12.39 15.14
C GLY A 211 18.49 -11.25 14.30
N ARG A 212 19.31 -10.32 13.79
CA ARG A 212 18.89 -9.16 12.98
C ARG A 212 19.36 -9.29 11.55
N LEU A 213 18.57 -8.72 10.63
CA LEU A 213 18.92 -8.61 9.22
C LEU A 213 20.04 -7.59 9.05
N VAL A 214 21.08 -7.96 8.30
CA VAL A 214 22.23 -7.09 7.99
C VAL A 214 22.56 -7.21 6.51
N VAL A 215 23.30 -6.24 5.96
CA VAL A 215 23.84 -6.28 4.60
C VAL A 215 25.36 -6.32 4.65
N GLU A 216 26.01 -7.25 3.96
CA GLU A 216 27.45 -7.33 3.86
C GLU A 216 28.04 -6.04 3.24
N ALA A 217 29.16 -5.54 3.75
CA ALA A 217 29.77 -4.26 3.36
C ALA A 217 30.00 -4.09 1.85
N LYS A 218 30.23 -5.21 1.11
CA LYS A 218 30.30 -5.18 -0.37
C LYS A 218 28.98 -4.83 -1.06
N GLY A 219 27.88 -4.75 -0.32
CA GLY A 219 26.54 -4.34 -0.77
C GLY A 219 26.25 -2.85 -0.58
N ILE A 220 27.08 -2.06 0.07
CA ILE A 220 26.85 -0.66 0.45
C ILE A 220 26.33 0.17 -0.74
N TYR A 221 27.02 0.16 -1.87
CA TYR A 221 26.59 0.93 -3.05
C TYR A 221 25.21 0.53 -3.62
N SER A 222 24.80 -0.72 -3.41
CA SER A 222 23.44 -1.16 -3.82
C SER A 222 22.39 -0.63 -2.86
N VAL A 223 22.70 -0.54 -1.56
CA VAL A 223 21.83 0.05 -0.54
C VAL A 223 21.70 1.56 -0.75
N GLU A 224 22.82 2.25 -1.01
CA GLU A 224 22.81 3.68 -1.34
C GLU A 224 21.94 3.97 -2.55
N LYS A 225 22.12 3.20 -3.64
CA LYS A 225 21.26 3.32 -4.83
C LYS A 225 19.78 3.06 -4.53
N PHE A 226 19.48 2.09 -3.67
CA PHE A 226 18.11 1.80 -3.23
C PHE A 226 17.50 3.00 -2.49
N LEU A 227 18.22 3.62 -1.55
CA LEU A 227 17.75 4.79 -0.80
C LEU A 227 17.52 6.01 -1.71
N VAL A 228 18.43 6.23 -2.67
CA VAL A 228 18.26 7.29 -3.69
C VAL A 228 17.05 7.00 -4.58
N ALA A 229 16.91 5.77 -5.08
CA ALA A 229 15.78 5.35 -5.91
C ALA A 229 14.45 5.56 -5.18
N ARG A 230 14.37 5.14 -3.92
CA ARG A 230 13.18 5.36 -3.08
C ARG A 230 12.82 6.84 -2.98
N ARG A 231 13.79 7.71 -2.70
CA ARG A 231 13.57 9.16 -2.61
C ARG A 231 13.05 9.76 -3.92
N LEU A 232 13.66 9.36 -5.04
CA LEU A 232 13.26 9.86 -6.36
C LEU A 232 11.84 9.38 -6.72
N MET A 233 11.52 8.10 -6.51
CA MET A 233 10.19 7.56 -6.75
C MET A 233 9.12 8.25 -5.92
N TYR A 234 9.41 8.59 -4.64
CA TYR A 234 8.46 9.33 -3.80
C TYR A 234 8.07 10.66 -4.44
N TRP A 235 9.04 11.48 -4.89
CA TRP A 235 8.73 12.79 -5.45
C TRP A 235 8.23 12.75 -6.88
N GLN A 236 8.71 11.81 -7.67
CA GLN A 236 8.37 11.74 -9.08
C GLN A 236 7.06 10.99 -9.32
N VAL A 237 6.80 9.92 -8.57
CA VAL A 237 5.65 9.05 -8.80
C VAL A 237 4.61 9.18 -7.69
N TYR A 238 4.95 8.83 -6.44
CA TYR A 238 3.95 8.70 -5.38
C TYR A 238 3.36 10.04 -4.93
N LEU A 239 4.19 11.08 -4.85
CA LEU A 239 3.78 12.44 -4.47
C LEU A 239 3.71 13.38 -5.68
N HIS A 240 3.52 12.84 -6.88
CA HIS A 240 3.33 13.70 -8.05
C HIS A 240 2.07 14.55 -7.88
N HIS A 241 2.21 15.88 -7.98
CA HIS A 241 1.14 16.82 -7.64
C HIS A 241 -0.19 16.56 -8.36
N THR A 242 -0.18 16.02 -9.58
CA THR A 242 -1.41 15.67 -10.31
C THR A 242 -2.06 14.40 -9.76
N SER A 243 -1.27 13.41 -9.30
CA SER A 243 -1.81 12.21 -8.65
C SER A 243 -2.46 12.59 -7.32
N VAL A 244 -1.77 13.39 -6.51
CA VAL A 244 -2.30 13.90 -5.24
C VAL A 244 -3.55 14.78 -5.48
N ALA A 245 -3.57 15.61 -6.53
CA ALA A 245 -4.77 16.38 -6.89
C ALA A 245 -5.97 15.46 -7.21
N ALA A 246 -5.75 14.35 -7.91
CA ALA A 246 -6.81 13.39 -8.21
C ALA A 246 -7.31 12.68 -6.94
N GLU A 247 -6.42 12.34 -6.01
CA GLU A 247 -6.76 11.79 -4.70
C GLU A 247 -7.62 12.76 -3.90
N GLN A 248 -7.23 14.05 -3.85
CA GLN A 248 -8.01 15.06 -3.16
C GLN A 248 -9.41 15.25 -3.77
N VAL A 249 -9.55 15.20 -5.10
CA VAL A 249 -10.87 15.23 -5.75
C VAL A 249 -11.69 14.01 -5.33
N LEU A 250 -11.11 12.82 -5.31
CA LEU A 250 -11.83 11.60 -4.94
C LEU A 250 -12.24 11.60 -3.45
N ILE A 251 -11.37 12.10 -2.56
CA ILE A 251 -11.71 12.30 -1.13
C ILE A 251 -12.93 13.21 -1.01
N LYS A 252 -12.95 14.37 -1.71
CA LYS A 252 -14.08 15.30 -1.70
C LYS A 252 -15.36 14.68 -2.25
N ILE A 253 -15.27 13.86 -3.32
CA ILE A 253 -16.41 13.10 -3.86
C ILE A 253 -17.00 12.17 -2.81
N LEU A 254 -16.16 11.32 -2.19
CA LEU A 254 -16.62 10.33 -1.22
C LEU A 254 -17.18 10.98 0.05
N THR A 255 -16.53 12.03 0.55
CA THR A 255 -17.00 12.81 1.69
C THR A 255 -18.36 13.45 1.40
N ARG A 256 -18.56 14.03 0.19
CA ARG A 256 -19.87 14.59 -0.21
C ARG A 256 -20.93 13.52 -0.34
N ALA A 257 -20.62 12.40 -0.98
CA ALA A 257 -21.55 11.29 -1.14
C ALA A 257 -22.00 10.73 0.22
N LYS A 258 -21.05 10.53 1.15
CA LYS A 258 -21.34 10.07 2.52
C LYS A 258 -22.26 11.03 3.27
N MET A 259 -22.00 12.34 3.16
CA MET A 259 -22.83 13.37 3.78
C MET A 259 -24.25 13.40 3.19
N LEU A 260 -24.40 13.27 1.88
CA LEU A 260 -25.71 13.23 1.22
C LEU A 260 -26.52 12.01 1.66
N VAL A 261 -25.88 10.81 1.72
CA VAL A 261 -26.54 9.59 2.21
C VAL A 261 -26.96 9.74 3.69
N ALA A 262 -26.11 10.34 4.53
CA ALA A 262 -26.46 10.62 5.94
C ALA A 262 -27.66 11.57 6.07
N ASN A 263 -27.89 12.45 5.09
CA ASN A 263 -29.04 13.35 5.01
C ASN A 263 -30.26 12.71 4.28
N GLY A 264 -30.22 11.41 4.00
CA GLY A 264 -31.34 10.66 3.40
C GLY A 264 -31.42 10.73 1.87
N VAL A 265 -30.40 11.25 1.18
CA VAL A 265 -30.34 11.25 -0.28
C VAL A 265 -29.98 9.84 -0.75
N GLU A 266 -30.76 9.29 -1.65
CA GLU A 266 -30.47 8.00 -2.26
C GLU A 266 -29.49 8.17 -3.43
N LEU A 267 -28.32 7.56 -3.32
CA LEU A 267 -27.30 7.55 -4.35
C LEU A 267 -27.11 6.14 -4.92
N PHE A 268 -26.82 6.04 -6.21
CA PHE A 268 -26.40 4.79 -6.82
C PHE A 268 -25.11 4.30 -6.17
N ALA A 269 -25.10 3.05 -5.70
CA ALA A 269 -23.91 2.38 -5.18
C ALA A 269 -24.09 0.86 -5.25
N SER A 270 -22.98 0.12 -5.40
CA SER A 270 -23.03 -1.33 -5.17
C SER A 270 -23.41 -1.63 -3.72
N PRO A 271 -23.92 -2.84 -3.41
CA PRO A 271 -24.25 -3.20 -2.03
C PRO A 271 -23.10 -3.00 -1.05
N ALA A 272 -21.85 -3.27 -1.48
CA ALA A 272 -20.66 -3.06 -0.68
C ALA A 272 -20.41 -1.57 -0.42
N LEU A 273 -20.41 -0.73 -1.45
CA LEU A 273 -20.19 0.71 -1.30
C LEU A 273 -21.35 1.37 -0.51
N LYS A 274 -22.60 0.95 -0.72
CA LYS A 274 -23.75 1.45 0.03
C LYS A 274 -23.59 1.23 1.54
N TYR A 275 -23.06 0.08 1.95
CA TYR A 275 -22.77 -0.20 3.36
C TYR A 275 -21.85 0.87 3.96
N PHE A 276 -20.71 1.17 3.29
CA PHE A 276 -19.74 2.15 3.79
C PHE A 276 -20.25 3.59 3.73
N LEU A 277 -21.01 3.97 2.72
CA LEU A 277 -21.65 5.29 2.65
C LEU A 277 -22.65 5.51 3.79
N SER A 278 -23.31 4.43 4.24
CA SER A 278 -24.30 4.47 5.32
C SER A 278 -23.68 4.32 6.72
N LEU A 279 -22.38 4.04 6.81
CA LEU A 279 -21.69 3.84 8.06
C LEU A 279 -21.55 5.17 8.81
N GLY A 280 -22.24 5.31 9.96
CA GLY A 280 -22.18 6.52 10.78
C GLY A 280 -20.81 6.71 11.44
N ASN A 281 -20.45 7.95 11.74
CA ASN A 281 -19.18 8.29 12.41
C ASN A 281 -19.05 7.73 13.84
N SER A 282 -20.16 7.31 14.45
CA SER A 282 -20.22 6.72 15.80
C SER A 282 -20.25 5.19 15.80
N SER A 283 -20.01 4.56 14.64
CA SER A 283 -19.94 3.10 14.57
C SER A 283 -18.76 2.61 15.38
N SER A 284 -18.97 1.59 16.23
CA SER A 284 -17.91 0.92 17.00
C SER A 284 -16.71 0.63 16.09
N SER A 285 -15.50 0.91 16.56
CA SER A 285 -14.24 0.62 15.88
C SER A 285 -13.99 -0.89 15.68
N ALA A 286 -14.94 -1.74 16.03
CA ALA A 286 -14.81 -3.18 15.88
C ALA A 286 -14.90 -3.61 14.41
N LEU A 287 -13.87 -4.28 13.92
CA LEU A 287 -13.85 -4.98 12.63
C LEU A 287 -14.76 -6.21 12.70
N THR A 288 -16.06 -5.99 12.51
CA THR A 288 -17.05 -7.08 12.52
C THR A 288 -16.94 -7.94 11.27
N HIS A 289 -17.39 -9.18 11.34
CA HIS A 289 -17.48 -10.07 10.18
C HIS A 289 -18.33 -9.45 9.05
N THR A 290 -19.41 -8.75 9.38
CA THR A 290 -20.27 -8.04 8.40
C THR A 290 -19.48 -6.95 7.68
N LEU A 291 -18.70 -6.12 8.39
CA LEU A 291 -17.86 -5.10 7.78
C LEU A 291 -16.85 -5.73 6.83
N LEU A 292 -16.15 -6.79 7.26
CA LEU A 292 -15.18 -7.48 6.41
C LEU A 292 -15.81 -8.11 5.18
N THR A 293 -17.02 -8.67 5.29
CA THR A 293 -17.75 -9.23 4.15
C THR A 293 -18.00 -8.15 3.10
N HIS A 294 -18.48 -6.97 3.50
CA HIS A 294 -18.69 -5.85 2.57
C HIS A 294 -17.37 -5.31 2.04
N TYR A 295 -16.34 -5.21 2.89
CA TYR A 295 -15.02 -4.73 2.48
C TYR A 295 -14.34 -5.66 1.46
N ALA A 296 -14.47 -6.96 1.66
CA ALA A 296 -13.95 -7.96 0.73
C ALA A 296 -14.67 -7.97 -0.63
N ALA A 297 -15.91 -7.48 -0.68
CA ALA A 297 -16.66 -7.33 -1.93
C ALA A 297 -16.36 -6.01 -2.66
N LEU A 298 -15.61 -5.07 -2.03
CA LEU A 298 -15.35 -3.73 -2.55
C LEU A 298 -14.03 -3.69 -3.33
N ASP A 299 -14.05 -3.06 -4.51
CA ASP A 299 -12.85 -2.79 -5.33
C ASP A 299 -12.94 -1.44 -6.08
N ASP A 300 -11.93 -1.13 -6.90
CA ASP A 300 -11.87 0.13 -7.65
C ASP A 300 -13.08 0.34 -8.57
N SER A 301 -13.69 -0.75 -9.07
CA SER A 301 -14.80 -0.68 -10.01
C SER A 301 -16.09 -0.17 -9.36
N ASP A 302 -16.28 -0.45 -8.06
CA ASP A 302 -17.42 0.05 -7.30
C ASP A 302 -17.42 1.58 -7.26
N LEU A 303 -16.28 2.17 -6.96
CA LEU A 303 -16.12 3.62 -6.87
C LEU A 303 -16.22 4.27 -8.24
N LEU A 304 -15.55 3.72 -9.27
CA LEU A 304 -15.60 4.27 -10.62
C LEU A 304 -17.01 4.21 -11.22
N SER A 305 -17.75 3.12 -10.97
CA SER A 305 -19.13 2.99 -11.41
C SER A 305 -20.04 4.00 -10.73
N ALA A 306 -19.91 4.17 -9.43
CA ALA A 306 -20.66 5.13 -8.64
C ALA A 306 -20.37 6.58 -9.07
N ILE A 307 -19.11 6.96 -9.25
CA ILE A 307 -18.71 8.28 -9.72
C ILE A 307 -19.35 8.62 -11.07
N LYS A 308 -19.36 7.66 -12.01
CA LYS A 308 -20.01 7.86 -13.32
C LYS A 308 -21.52 8.07 -13.21
N ALA A 309 -22.19 7.35 -12.31
CA ALA A 309 -23.60 7.56 -12.04
C ALA A 309 -23.88 8.91 -11.37
N TRP A 310 -23.01 9.34 -10.46
CA TRP A 310 -23.15 10.59 -9.73
C TRP A 310 -22.89 11.86 -10.58
N MET A 311 -22.33 11.71 -11.77
CA MET A 311 -22.25 12.82 -12.75
C MET A 311 -23.63 13.40 -13.13
N SER A 312 -24.70 12.64 -12.90
CA SER A 312 -26.09 13.08 -13.12
C SER A 312 -26.81 13.42 -11.81
N SER A 313 -26.08 13.62 -10.72
CA SER A 313 -26.66 13.98 -9.41
C SER A 313 -27.29 15.38 -9.48
N GLU A 314 -28.42 15.56 -8.78
CA GLU A 314 -29.02 16.87 -8.55
C GLU A 314 -28.17 17.72 -7.59
N ASP A 315 -27.35 17.09 -6.76
CA ASP A 315 -26.39 17.80 -5.93
C ASP A 315 -25.25 18.36 -6.78
N LYS A 316 -25.18 19.68 -6.82
CA LYS A 316 -24.29 20.42 -7.70
C LYS A 316 -22.81 20.21 -7.37
N VAL A 317 -22.47 20.04 -6.09
CA VAL A 317 -21.09 19.79 -5.65
C VAL A 317 -20.65 18.40 -6.14
N LEU A 318 -21.46 17.38 -5.87
CA LEU A 318 -21.17 15.99 -6.28
C LEU A 318 -21.07 15.88 -7.80
N ASN A 319 -22.01 16.46 -8.54
CA ASN A 319 -22.00 16.50 -10.00
C ASN A 319 -20.70 17.08 -10.56
N VAL A 320 -20.32 18.31 -10.16
CA VAL A 320 -19.12 19.00 -10.66
C VAL A 320 -17.85 18.22 -10.33
N LEU A 321 -17.72 17.69 -9.12
CA LEU A 321 -16.53 16.92 -8.74
C LEU A 321 -16.42 15.61 -9.54
N CYS A 322 -17.54 14.90 -9.75
CA CYS A 322 -17.56 13.66 -10.54
C CYS A 322 -17.24 13.92 -12.02
N GLU A 323 -17.74 15.02 -12.61
CA GLU A 323 -17.38 15.44 -13.97
C GLU A 323 -15.88 15.78 -14.07
N CYS A 324 -15.35 16.55 -13.10
CA CYS A 324 -13.93 16.88 -13.04
C CYS A 324 -13.04 15.62 -12.99
N PHE A 325 -13.40 14.67 -12.15
CA PHE A 325 -12.67 13.41 -12.03
C PHE A 325 -12.73 12.60 -13.33
N THR A 326 -13.95 12.37 -13.85
CA THR A 326 -14.18 11.48 -15.01
C THR A 326 -13.56 12.05 -16.29
N HIS A 327 -13.64 13.38 -16.50
CA HIS A 327 -13.11 14.05 -17.70
C HIS A 327 -11.65 14.51 -17.52
N ARG A 328 -10.96 14.10 -16.45
CA ARG A 328 -9.58 14.49 -16.15
C ARG A 328 -9.39 16.02 -16.06
N GLN A 329 -10.40 16.73 -15.60
CA GLN A 329 -10.31 18.17 -15.28
C GLN A 329 -9.93 18.39 -13.81
N LEU A 330 -8.94 17.63 -13.36
CA LEU A 330 -8.49 17.56 -11.98
C LEU A 330 -8.11 18.95 -11.43
N PHE A 331 -8.12 19.07 -10.12
CA PHE A 331 -7.68 20.29 -9.44
C PHE A 331 -6.29 20.73 -9.91
N LYS A 332 -6.09 22.02 -10.01
CA LYS A 332 -4.79 22.62 -10.31
C LYS A 332 -3.99 22.75 -9.01
N GLY A 333 -2.78 22.20 -8.98
CA GLY A 333 -1.86 22.37 -7.86
C GLY A 333 -1.03 23.66 -8.01
N LYS A 334 -1.04 24.51 -6.99
CA LYS A 334 -0.15 25.66 -6.83
C LYS A 334 0.74 25.42 -5.62
N LEU A 335 2.05 25.45 -5.81
CA LEU A 335 3.00 25.38 -4.69
C LEU A 335 2.91 26.68 -3.88
N LEU A 336 2.84 26.56 -2.56
CA LEU A 336 2.82 27.68 -1.62
C LEU A 336 4.16 27.69 -0.85
N GLU A 337 4.60 28.88 -0.48
CA GLU A 337 5.75 29.07 0.42
C GLU A 337 5.34 28.91 1.89
N GLU A 338 4.11 29.35 2.22
CA GLU A 338 3.52 29.28 3.55
C GLU A 338 2.06 28.81 3.46
N PRO A 339 1.49 28.25 4.54
CA PRO A 339 0.06 27.94 4.60
C PRO A 339 -0.81 29.16 4.34
N LEU A 340 -1.99 28.94 3.75
CA LEU A 340 -2.96 30.00 3.50
C LEU A 340 -3.44 30.65 4.80
N SER A 341 -3.52 31.96 4.83
CA SER A 341 -4.15 32.70 5.92
C SER A 341 -5.68 32.49 5.96
N ALA A 342 -6.31 32.85 7.07
CA ALA A 342 -7.76 32.77 7.20
C ALA A 342 -8.48 33.65 6.16
N GLU A 343 -7.94 34.84 5.88
CA GLU A 343 -8.46 35.79 4.88
C GLU A 343 -8.38 35.21 3.47
N GLU A 344 -7.27 34.55 3.12
CA GLU A 344 -7.10 33.94 1.81
C GLU A 344 -8.06 32.75 1.62
N LYS A 345 -8.25 31.93 2.66
CA LYS A 345 -9.23 30.81 2.64
C LYS A 345 -10.65 31.37 2.45
N GLU A 346 -10.98 32.47 3.12
CA GLU A 346 -12.29 33.06 3.01
C GLU A 346 -12.54 33.69 1.63
N ALA A 347 -11.51 34.31 1.04
CA ALA A 347 -11.58 34.81 -0.33
C ALA A 347 -11.80 33.68 -1.35
N LEU A 348 -11.16 32.53 -1.15
CA LEU A 348 -11.39 31.35 -1.98
C LEU A 348 -12.82 30.79 -1.84
N ARG A 349 -13.37 30.76 -0.62
CA ARG A 349 -14.78 30.38 -0.40
C ARG A 349 -15.73 31.26 -1.18
N GLU A 350 -15.57 32.59 -1.07
CA GLU A 350 -16.40 33.52 -1.80
C GLU A 350 -16.28 33.37 -3.31
N GLN A 351 -15.04 33.22 -3.79
CA GLN A 351 -14.77 33.01 -5.22
C GLN A 351 -15.47 31.75 -5.75
N TYR A 352 -15.34 30.59 -5.07
CA TYR A 352 -15.92 29.33 -5.54
C TYR A 352 -17.43 29.26 -5.30
N ALA A 353 -17.95 29.86 -4.22
CA ALA A 353 -19.38 29.98 -4.02
C ALA A 353 -20.05 30.71 -5.20
N ASN A 354 -19.51 31.85 -5.57
CA ASN A 354 -20.02 32.65 -6.69
C ASN A 354 -19.84 31.92 -8.05
N ARG A 355 -18.64 31.37 -8.29
CA ARG A 355 -18.31 30.69 -9.55
C ARG A 355 -19.13 29.41 -9.78
N CYS A 356 -19.30 28.58 -8.77
CA CYS A 356 -20.02 27.35 -8.86
C CYS A 356 -21.50 27.47 -8.54
N GLY A 357 -21.94 28.62 -7.99
CA GLY A 357 -23.32 28.87 -7.58
C GLY A 357 -23.76 27.90 -6.49
N VAL A 358 -22.94 27.77 -5.45
CA VAL A 358 -23.17 26.91 -4.26
C VAL A 358 -23.11 27.79 -3.00
N SER A 359 -23.42 27.20 -1.84
CA SER A 359 -23.24 27.89 -0.55
C SER A 359 -21.75 28.14 -0.25
N ARG A 360 -21.45 29.07 0.68
CA ARG A 360 -20.07 29.30 1.13
C ARG A 360 -19.46 28.08 1.79
N GLU A 361 -20.25 27.32 2.53
CA GLU A 361 -19.84 26.08 3.18
C GLU A 361 -19.50 25.00 2.13
N ASP A 362 -20.31 24.89 1.08
CA ASP A 362 -20.08 23.95 -0.03
C ASP A 362 -18.87 24.33 -0.89
N ALA A 363 -18.44 25.60 -0.88
CA ALA A 363 -17.25 26.04 -1.61
C ALA A 363 -15.96 25.35 -1.16
N ASP A 364 -15.89 24.88 0.09
CA ASP A 364 -14.74 24.13 0.64
C ASP A 364 -14.50 22.79 -0.08
N TYR A 365 -15.47 22.32 -0.86
CA TYR A 365 -15.28 21.13 -1.71
C TYR A 365 -14.42 21.40 -2.96
N PHE A 366 -14.20 22.65 -3.35
CA PHE A 366 -13.53 23.01 -4.59
C PHE A 366 -12.08 23.47 -4.43
N PHE A 367 -11.56 23.49 -3.21
CA PHE A 367 -10.15 23.69 -2.93
C PHE A 367 -9.71 22.96 -1.67
N VAL A 368 -8.41 22.72 -1.55
CA VAL A 368 -7.79 22.12 -0.37
C VAL A 368 -6.31 22.51 -0.27
N GLU A 369 -5.87 22.84 0.93
CA GLU A 369 -4.46 22.94 1.29
C GLU A 369 -3.95 21.56 1.70
N HIS A 370 -2.88 21.11 1.10
CA HIS A 370 -2.32 19.78 1.34
C HIS A 370 -0.81 19.86 1.54
N ILE A 371 -0.30 19.18 2.55
CA ILE A 371 1.13 19.11 2.85
C ILE A 371 1.64 17.71 2.46
N SER A 372 2.46 17.67 1.41
CA SER A 372 3.16 16.46 1.00
C SER A 372 4.51 16.35 1.71
N THR A 373 4.74 15.26 2.41
CA THR A 373 6.02 14.98 3.10
C THR A 373 6.62 13.68 2.61
N SER A 374 7.94 13.61 2.51
CA SER A 374 8.65 12.36 2.18
C SER A 374 9.69 12.05 3.24
N ASN A 375 9.77 10.77 3.59
CA ASN A 375 10.74 10.26 4.54
C ASN A 375 11.61 9.19 3.85
N THR A 376 12.87 9.49 3.57
CA THR A 376 13.75 8.57 2.84
C THR A 376 14.34 7.51 3.78
N TYR A 377 14.78 7.93 4.96
CA TYR A 377 15.36 7.10 6.00
C TYR A 377 14.92 7.64 7.38
N SER A 378 14.65 6.77 8.33
CA SER A 378 14.19 7.15 9.67
C SER A 378 15.18 6.70 10.73
N GLU A 379 15.73 7.65 11.49
CA GLU A 379 16.56 7.36 12.67
C GLU A 379 15.78 6.64 13.78
N LYS A 380 14.45 6.81 13.81
CA LYS A 380 13.58 6.18 14.81
C LYS A 380 13.08 4.81 14.38
N GLY A 381 13.37 4.40 13.13
CA GLY A 381 13.03 3.08 12.62
C GLY A 381 14.18 2.09 12.83
N GLU A 382 14.00 0.88 12.32
CA GLU A 382 15.10 -0.09 12.28
C GLU A 382 16.21 0.38 11.34
N ALA A 383 17.44 0.35 11.81
CA ALA A 383 18.61 0.70 11.03
C ALA A 383 18.83 -0.28 9.86
N ILE A 384 19.45 0.19 8.78
CA ILE A 384 20.03 -0.70 7.78
C ILE A 384 21.45 -1.00 8.19
N ASP A 385 21.64 -2.12 8.84
CA ASP A 385 22.90 -2.54 9.43
C ASP A 385 23.86 -3.12 8.39
N ILE A 386 25.09 -2.61 8.33
CA ILE A 386 26.15 -3.04 7.42
C ILE A 386 27.17 -3.91 8.18
N LEU A 387 27.31 -5.16 7.75
CA LEU A 387 28.23 -6.14 8.32
C LEU A 387 29.59 -6.13 7.62
N TYR A 388 30.65 -5.84 8.35
CA TYR A 388 32.03 -5.86 7.87
C TYR A 388 32.71 -7.23 8.06
N LYS A 389 33.84 -7.45 7.37
CA LYS A 389 34.59 -8.73 7.42
C LYS A 389 35.15 -9.07 8.80
N ASP A 390 35.43 -8.08 9.62
CA ASP A 390 35.91 -8.23 11.00
C ASP A 390 34.78 -8.56 11.99
N GLY A 391 33.53 -8.66 11.50
CA GLY A 391 32.34 -8.91 12.29
C GLY A 391 31.72 -7.66 12.91
N SER A 392 32.28 -6.48 12.70
CA SER A 392 31.66 -5.22 13.15
C SER A 392 30.43 -4.88 12.33
N VAL A 393 29.49 -4.18 12.97
CA VAL A 393 28.23 -3.72 12.35
C VAL A 393 28.14 -2.21 12.52
N ARG A 394 27.74 -1.50 11.45
CA ARG A 394 27.50 -0.04 11.46
C ARG A 394 26.23 0.27 10.69
N ASP A 395 25.51 1.32 11.11
CA ASP A 395 24.39 1.85 10.34
C ASP A 395 24.84 2.32 8.95
N ILE A 396 23.99 2.19 7.92
CA ILE A 396 24.27 2.67 6.57
C ILE A 396 24.63 4.16 6.54
N ALA A 397 24.05 4.96 7.42
CA ALA A 397 24.30 6.38 7.49
C ALA A 397 25.73 6.73 8.00
N GLU A 398 26.36 5.81 8.73
CA GLU A 398 27.77 5.91 9.12
C GLU A 398 28.69 5.21 8.12
N ALA A 399 28.20 4.16 7.47
CA ALA A 399 28.97 3.32 6.55
C ALA A 399 29.04 3.89 5.13
N SER A 400 28.09 4.74 4.75
CA SER A 400 27.99 5.31 3.42
C SER A 400 29.05 6.38 3.17
N GLU A 401 29.66 6.31 1.98
CA GLU A 401 30.59 7.35 1.50
C GLU A 401 29.87 8.42 0.66
N MET A 402 28.68 8.08 0.08
CA MET A 402 27.94 8.96 -0.82
C MET A 402 26.79 9.71 -0.11
N LEU A 403 26.20 9.11 0.91
CA LEU A 403 25.02 9.63 1.59
C LEU A 403 25.37 9.89 3.05
N ASN A 404 25.28 11.15 3.48
CA ASN A 404 25.45 11.49 4.89
C ASN A 404 24.10 11.44 5.64
N MET A 405 24.15 11.40 6.97
CA MET A 405 22.98 11.33 7.85
C MET A 405 22.01 12.48 7.56
N GLU A 406 22.49 13.71 7.40
CA GLU A 406 21.66 14.89 7.13
C GLU A 406 20.86 14.73 5.83
N THR A 407 21.49 14.23 4.77
CA THR A 407 20.83 13.98 3.49
C THR A 407 19.78 12.87 3.59
N LEU A 408 20.07 11.80 4.33
CA LEU A 408 19.20 10.64 4.47
C LEU A 408 17.96 10.96 5.31
N THR A 409 18.11 11.69 6.41
CA THR A 409 17.03 12.00 7.37
C THR A 409 16.26 13.26 7.04
N TYR A 410 16.73 14.06 6.07
CA TYR A 410 16.03 15.26 5.62
C TYR A 410 14.61 14.93 5.11
N LYS A 411 13.62 15.59 5.73
CA LYS A 411 12.19 15.45 5.42
C LYS A 411 11.68 16.68 4.66
N PRO A 412 11.82 16.73 3.34
CA PRO A 412 11.29 17.85 2.58
C PRO A 412 9.77 17.87 2.69
N GLN A 413 9.23 19.06 2.86
CA GLN A 413 7.80 19.33 2.83
C GLN A 413 7.46 20.25 1.67
N LYS A 414 6.34 19.99 1.01
CA LYS A 414 5.78 20.86 -0.01
C LYS A 414 4.33 21.15 0.33
N ILE A 415 3.98 22.42 0.39
CA ILE A 415 2.61 22.87 0.66
C ILE A 415 1.97 23.17 -0.69
N TYR A 416 0.84 22.54 -0.97
CA TYR A 416 0.09 22.77 -2.18
C TYR A 416 -1.30 23.33 -1.87
N LEU A 417 -1.72 24.32 -2.63
CA LEU A 417 -3.13 24.62 -2.81
C LEU A 417 -3.62 23.86 -4.05
N PHE A 418 -4.48 22.88 -3.87
CA PHE A 418 -5.22 22.24 -4.95
C PHE A 418 -6.59 22.91 -5.06
N HIS A 419 -7.00 23.29 -6.28
CA HIS A 419 -8.24 24.00 -6.48
C HIS A 419 -8.86 23.70 -7.85
N LEU A 420 -10.18 23.81 -7.95
CA LEU A 420 -10.92 23.68 -9.20
C LEU A 420 -10.40 24.69 -10.24
N LYS A 421 -10.17 24.22 -11.46
CA LYS A 421 -9.69 25.04 -12.59
C LYS A 421 -10.72 26.07 -13.05
#